data_f758d861ad9e6563d89dac33ce1a7535
#
_entry.id   f758d861ad9e6563d89dac33ce1a7535
#
_cell.length_a   1.000
_cell.length_b   1.000
_cell.length_c   1.000
_cell.angle_alpha   90.00
_cell.angle_beta   90.00
_cell.angle_gamma   90.00
#
_symmetry.space_group_name_H-M   'P 1'
#
loop_
_entity.id
_entity.type
_entity.pdbx_description
1 polymer ?
#
loop_
_entity_poly.entity_id
_entity_poly.type
_entity_poly.pdbx_seq_one_letter_code
_entity_poly.pdbx_strand_id
1 'polypeptide(L)'
;MNFDDTPQEAEFRNQARKWIDANAPKELEAELSKSSLGRIRLQNHDMVEVGKAWQKKKSEAGWACLHWPKDYGGRGASPIERVIWQQEEGVYGKLTQPFQIGEGMCGPTVMAYGSEETKRRYLPKLASGEDIWCQLFSEPAGGSDVAGLRTRAEKKKGEDWIVNGQKIWTSGAHYSDYGLLIVRTDPNVPKHKGLTMFFLSMKSQGVEVRPIKQANGMQEFNEVYFTDVVIPDSQRLGNVGDGWNVSLTTLMNERMSIGARLATGFPEMFEFCSNLMLDDGLAIDDSATRSKLANWAVKASGLKYTSYRAISALSKGERPGPENSIGKLVAGSMLQDIAMYAMDLEGAAGVLAGAAEEQARGQFQQMMLSSPSMRIAGGTDEILRNIIAERVLGLPGDIRVDKDVPFNKIPIKGR
;
A
#
# COMPACT_ATOMS: atom_id res chain seq x y z
N MET A 1 11.61 -26.22 11.09
CA MET A 1 10.35 -25.53 10.85
C MET A 1 9.42 -26.52 10.19
N ASN A 2 8.23 -26.72 10.72
CA ASN A 2 7.18 -27.47 10.05
C ASN A 2 6.38 -26.46 9.21
N PHE A 3 6.18 -26.74 7.93
CA PHE A 3 5.40 -25.90 7.00
C PHE A 3 4.03 -26.49 6.69
N ASP A 4 3.71 -27.63 7.30
CA ASP A 4 2.42 -28.28 7.13
C ASP A 4 1.37 -27.58 8.00
N ASP A 5 0.16 -27.49 7.49
CA ASP A 5 -0.97 -26.99 8.26
C ASP A 5 -1.26 -27.91 9.46
N THR A 6 -1.59 -27.34 10.59
CA THR A 6 -2.21 -28.08 11.70
C THR A 6 -3.60 -28.56 11.26
N PRO A 7 -4.21 -29.55 11.95
CA PRO A 7 -5.56 -29.99 11.60
C PRO A 7 -6.60 -28.86 11.56
N GLN A 8 -6.48 -27.87 12.45
CA GLN A 8 -7.37 -26.70 12.47
C GLN A 8 -7.14 -25.77 11.28
N GLU A 9 -5.87 -25.53 10.93
CA GLU A 9 -5.48 -24.71 9.76
C GLU A 9 -5.91 -25.39 8.45
N ALA A 10 -5.75 -26.72 8.35
CA ALA A 10 -6.20 -27.49 7.20
C ALA A 10 -7.72 -27.43 7.02
N GLU A 11 -8.48 -27.50 8.11
CA GLU A 11 -9.94 -27.35 8.06
C GLU A 11 -10.34 -25.93 7.62
N PHE A 12 -9.69 -24.89 8.15
CA PHE A 12 -9.90 -23.51 7.73
C PHE A 12 -9.59 -23.33 6.23
N ARG A 13 -8.48 -23.88 5.75
CA ARG A 13 -8.10 -23.88 4.33
C ARG A 13 -9.15 -24.54 3.45
N ASN A 14 -9.66 -25.69 3.86
CA ASN A 14 -10.72 -26.39 3.13
C ASN A 14 -12.01 -25.57 3.05
N GLN A 15 -12.39 -24.91 4.14
CA GLN A 15 -13.55 -24.00 4.15
C GLN A 15 -13.36 -22.83 3.22
N ALA A 16 -12.19 -22.17 3.27
CA ALA A 16 -11.84 -21.05 2.40
C ALA A 16 -11.89 -21.47 0.92
N ARG A 17 -11.23 -22.58 0.57
CA ARG A 17 -11.18 -23.10 -0.79
C ARG A 17 -12.58 -23.41 -1.33
N LYS A 18 -13.40 -24.16 -0.58
CA LYS A 18 -14.78 -24.48 -0.97
C LYS A 18 -15.61 -23.22 -1.21
N TRP A 19 -15.46 -22.22 -0.35
CA TRP A 19 -16.20 -20.99 -0.50
C TRP A 19 -15.74 -20.19 -1.75
N ILE A 20 -14.43 -20.07 -1.98
CA ILE A 20 -13.86 -19.40 -3.14
C ILE A 20 -14.30 -20.11 -4.43
N ASP A 21 -14.19 -21.44 -4.48
CA ASP A 21 -14.61 -22.24 -5.64
C ASP A 21 -16.08 -22.04 -6.03
N ALA A 22 -16.94 -21.81 -5.04
CA ALA A 22 -18.36 -21.59 -5.26
C ALA A 22 -18.72 -20.13 -5.61
N ASN A 23 -17.91 -19.15 -5.24
CA ASN A 23 -18.30 -17.74 -5.26
C ASN A 23 -17.40 -16.82 -6.09
N ALA A 24 -16.17 -17.26 -6.43
CA ALA A 24 -15.21 -16.44 -7.16
C ALA A 24 -15.69 -16.13 -8.59
N PRO A 25 -15.37 -14.94 -9.13
CA PRO A 25 -15.69 -14.56 -10.51
C PRO A 25 -14.74 -15.29 -11.48
N LYS A 26 -15.02 -16.55 -11.79
CA LYS A 26 -14.16 -17.43 -12.60
C LYS A 26 -13.94 -16.93 -14.01
N GLU A 27 -14.89 -16.18 -14.55
CA GLU A 27 -14.78 -15.50 -15.84
C GLU A 27 -13.62 -14.52 -15.94
N LEU A 28 -13.16 -13.99 -14.80
CA LEU A 28 -12.03 -13.06 -14.73
C LEU A 28 -10.69 -13.73 -14.44
N GLU A 29 -10.68 -15.03 -14.11
CA GLU A 29 -9.47 -15.73 -13.65
C GLU A 29 -8.33 -15.64 -14.66
N ALA A 30 -8.63 -15.86 -15.95
CA ALA A 30 -7.64 -15.80 -17.02
C ALA A 30 -7.03 -14.39 -17.16
N GLU A 31 -7.83 -13.35 -17.01
CA GLU A 31 -7.37 -11.96 -17.08
C GLU A 31 -6.57 -11.56 -15.83
N LEU A 32 -7.06 -11.94 -14.65
CA LEU A 32 -6.36 -11.73 -13.38
C LEU A 32 -5.03 -12.49 -13.30
N SER A 33 -4.91 -13.64 -13.96
CA SER A 33 -3.69 -14.44 -13.98
C SER A 33 -2.59 -13.85 -14.88
N LYS A 34 -2.96 -13.06 -15.88
CA LYS A 34 -2.03 -12.53 -16.90
C LYS A 34 -0.96 -11.57 -16.37
N SER A 35 -1.15 -10.95 -15.21
CA SER A 35 -0.21 -9.99 -14.66
C SER A 35 -0.01 -10.22 -13.16
N SER A 36 1.23 -10.52 -12.78
CA SER A 36 1.67 -10.54 -11.39
C SER A 36 2.32 -9.23 -10.97
N LEU A 37 2.72 -8.39 -11.92
CA LEU A 37 3.52 -7.20 -11.73
C LEU A 37 2.70 -5.94 -11.97
N GLY A 38 2.56 -5.12 -10.92
CA GLY A 38 1.88 -3.84 -10.99
C GLY A 38 0.35 -3.90 -10.78
N ARG A 39 -0.32 -2.79 -11.10
CA ARG A 39 -1.77 -2.68 -11.01
C ARG A 39 -2.43 -3.27 -12.25
N ILE A 40 -3.50 -4.01 -12.03
CA ILE A 40 -4.24 -4.69 -13.08
C ILE A 40 -5.29 -3.76 -13.66
N ARG A 41 -5.40 -3.78 -14.97
CA ARG A 41 -6.57 -3.26 -15.71
C ARG A 41 -7.34 -4.44 -16.28
N LEU A 42 -8.62 -4.48 -16.00
CA LEU A 42 -9.54 -5.38 -16.68
C LEU A 42 -9.92 -4.74 -18.01
N GLN A 43 -9.94 -5.53 -19.09
CA GLN A 43 -10.18 -4.98 -20.43
C GLN A 43 -11.63 -4.50 -20.63
N ASN A 44 -12.59 -5.26 -20.09
CA ASN A 44 -14.01 -5.03 -20.31
C ASN A 44 -14.80 -4.73 -19.02
N HIS A 45 -14.10 -4.49 -17.89
CA HIS A 45 -14.74 -4.31 -16.60
C HIS A 45 -14.10 -3.16 -15.84
N ASP A 46 -14.89 -2.43 -15.08
CA ASP A 46 -14.38 -1.48 -14.10
C ASP A 46 -13.86 -2.23 -12.86
N MET A 47 -12.59 -2.01 -12.52
CA MET A 47 -11.93 -2.68 -11.39
C MET A 47 -12.61 -2.35 -10.05
N VAL A 48 -13.13 -1.13 -9.89
CA VAL A 48 -13.80 -0.72 -8.65
C VAL A 48 -15.15 -1.41 -8.51
N GLU A 49 -15.93 -1.49 -9.60
CA GLU A 49 -17.24 -2.16 -9.60
C GLU A 49 -17.11 -3.66 -9.31
N VAL A 50 -16.22 -4.35 -10.03
CA VAL A 50 -15.98 -5.79 -9.83
C VAL A 50 -15.39 -6.04 -8.45
N GLY A 51 -14.46 -5.20 -8.01
CA GLY A 51 -13.89 -5.25 -6.68
C GLY A 51 -14.95 -5.10 -5.59
N LYS A 52 -15.88 -4.13 -5.73
CA LYS A 52 -17.01 -3.95 -4.80
C LYS A 52 -17.92 -5.17 -4.76
N ALA A 53 -18.23 -5.76 -5.91
CA ALA A 53 -19.05 -6.97 -5.97
C ALA A 53 -18.39 -8.16 -5.24
N TRP A 54 -17.08 -8.36 -5.45
CA TRP A 54 -16.31 -9.39 -4.76
C TRP A 54 -16.20 -9.14 -3.26
N GLN A 55 -15.87 -7.90 -2.87
CA GLN A 55 -15.72 -7.51 -1.47
C GLN A 55 -17.05 -7.66 -0.69
N LYS A 56 -18.17 -7.29 -1.32
CA LYS A 56 -19.50 -7.47 -0.74
C LYS A 56 -19.81 -8.94 -0.48
N LYS A 57 -19.59 -9.82 -1.46
CA LYS A 57 -19.78 -11.28 -1.28
C LYS A 57 -18.94 -11.81 -0.12
N LYS A 58 -17.67 -11.41 -0.02
CA LYS A 58 -16.79 -11.78 1.10
C LYS A 58 -17.33 -11.28 2.42
N SER A 59 -17.78 -10.03 2.50
CA SER A 59 -18.31 -9.44 3.72
C SER A 59 -19.57 -10.16 4.20
N GLU A 60 -20.52 -10.44 3.32
CA GLU A 60 -21.76 -11.16 3.64
C GLU A 60 -21.49 -12.58 4.17
N ALA A 61 -20.41 -13.22 3.74
CA ALA A 61 -19.99 -14.55 4.19
C ALA A 61 -18.94 -14.54 5.33
N GLY A 62 -18.56 -13.36 5.83
CA GLY A 62 -17.56 -13.20 6.90
C GLY A 62 -16.12 -13.48 6.46
N TRP A 63 -15.79 -13.33 5.16
CA TRP A 63 -14.45 -13.49 4.59
C TRP A 63 -13.73 -12.16 4.31
N ALA A 64 -14.40 -11.02 4.49
CA ALA A 64 -13.77 -9.70 4.41
C ALA A 64 -13.05 -9.35 5.71
N CYS A 65 -11.98 -8.57 5.62
CA CYS A 65 -11.25 -8.03 6.78
C CYS A 65 -11.05 -9.04 7.93
N LEU A 66 -10.69 -10.27 7.62
CA LEU A 66 -10.70 -11.45 8.51
C LEU A 66 -10.16 -11.19 9.92
N HIS A 67 -9.09 -10.40 10.05
CA HIS A 67 -8.41 -10.12 11.32
C HIS A 67 -9.07 -9.01 12.15
N TRP A 68 -10.07 -8.31 11.59
CA TRP A 68 -10.79 -7.28 12.34
C TRP A 68 -11.75 -7.90 13.36
N PRO A 69 -12.08 -7.18 14.44
CA PRO A 69 -13.14 -7.58 15.34
C PRO A 69 -14.47 -7.81 14.61
N LYS A 70 -15.25 -8.75 15.11
CA LYS A 70 -16.58 -9.08 14.54
C LYS A 70 -17.52 -7.88 14.52
N ASP A 71 -17.48 -7.06 15.57
CA ASP A 71 -18.29 -5.85 15.70
C ASP A 71 -18.05 -4.81 14.60
N TYR A 72 -16.92 -4.92 13.90
CA TYR A 72 -16.51 -3.99 12.84
C TYR A 72 -16.46 -4.63 11.45
N GLY A 73 -17.11 -5.78 11.27
CA GLY A 73 -17.21 -6.44 9.97
C GLY A 73 -16.12 -7.46 9.69
N GLY A 74 -15.25 -7.77 10.65
CA GLY A 74 -14.25 -8.82 10.55
C GLY A 74 -14.73 -10.15 11.13
N ARG A 75 -13.81 -11.11 11.23
CA ARG A 75 -14.03 -12.46 11.77
C ARG A 75 -13.27 -12.71 13.08
N GLY A 76 -12.32 -11.83 13.44
CA GLY A 76 -11.38 -12.04 14.55
C GLY A 76 -10.38 -13.16 14.27
N ALA A 77 -10.10 -13.42 12.99
CA ALA A 77 -9.22 -14.49 12.56
C ALA A 77 -7.77 -14.26 13.01
N SER A 78 -7.07 -15.35 13.25
CA SER A 78 -5.65 -15.34 13.59
C SER A 78 -4.78 -14.88 12.41
N PRO A 79 -3.53 -14.46 12.67
CA PRO A 79 -2.61 -14.09 11.58
C PRO A 79 -2.37 -15.21 10.58
N ILE A 80 -2.33 -16.48 11.03
CA ILE A 80 -2.12 -17.61 10.15
C ILE A 80 -3.34 -17.90 9.28
N GLU A 81 -4.56 -17.79 9.80
CA GLU A 81 -5.78 -17.91 9.02
C GLU A 81 -5.86 -16.83 7.92
N ARG A 82 -5.38 -15.61 8.21
CA ARG A 82 -5.26 -14.55 7.20
C ARG A 82 -4.28 -14.94 6.08
N VAL A 83 -3.15 -15.56 6.41
CA VAL A 83 -2.18 -16.04 5.41
C VAL A 83 -2.78 -17.15 4.57
N ILE A 84 -3.45 -18.13 5.19
CA ILE A 84 -4.14 -19.22 4.50
C ILE A 84 -5.18 -18.65 3.53
N TRP A 85 -6.01 -17.71 3.98
CA TRP A 85 -6.98 -17.05 3.12
C TRP A 85 -6.32 -16.38 1.91
N GLN A 86 -5.23 -15.62 2.11
CA GLN A 86 -4.52 -14.95 1.02
C GLN A 86 -3.93 -15.93 -0.01
N GLN A 87 -3.49 -17.12 0.45
CA GLN A 87 -3.00 -18.18 -0.43
C GLN A 87 -4.14 -18.76 -1.27
N GLU A 88 -5.29 -19.04 -0.64
CA GLU A 88 -6.44 -19.65 -1.34
C GLU A 88 -7.19 -18.63 -2.23
N GLU A 89 -7.30 -17.36 -1.80
CA GLU A 89 -7.89 -16.30 -2.63
C GLU A 89 -7.11 -16.09 -3.93
N GLY A 90 -5.80 -16.31 -3.89
CA GLY A 90 -4.94 -16.38 -5.07
C GLY A 90 -5.09 -15.14 -5.98
N VAL A 91 -5.38 -15.39 -7.26
CA VAL A 91 -5.52 -14.32 -8.26
C VAL A 91 -6.69 -13.37 -7.97
N TYR A 92 -7.75 -13.86 -7.33
CA TYR A 92 -8.93 -13.04 -6.99
C TYR A 92 -8.61 -11.99 -5.91
N GLY A 93 -7.56 -12.21 -5.11
CA GLY A 93 -7.06 -11.21 -4.16
C GLY A 93 -6.66 -9.90 -4.83
N LYS A 94 -6.42 -9.88 -6.13
CA LYS A 94 -6.14 -8.68 -6.93
C LYS A 94 -7.35 -7.75 -7.03
N LEU A 95 -8.57 -8.27 -6.94
CA LEU A 95 -9.82 -7.49 -6.93
C LEU A 95 -9.98 -6.65 -5.66
N THR A 96 -9.17 -6.91 -4.62
CA THR A 96 -9.18 -6.09 -3.39
C THR A 96 -8.35 -4.80 -3.51
N GLN A 97 -7.72 -4.57 -4.65
CA GLN A 97 -6.83 -3.42 -4.87
C GLN A 97 -7.44 -2.06 -4.51
N PRO A 98 -8.70 -1.73 -4.84
CA PRO A 98 -9.31 -0.46 -4.47
C PRO A 98 -9.46 -0.25 -2.95
N PHE A 99 -9.53 -1.34 -2.18
CA PHE A 99 -9.80 -1.31 -0.73
C PHE A 99 -8.55 -1.38 0.14
N GLN A 100 -7.37 -1.67 -0.45
CA GLN A 100 -6.13 -1.95 0.30
C GLN A 100 -5.73 -0.84 1.29
N ILE A 101 -5.89 0.43 0.89
CA ILE A 101 -5.58 1.58 1.75
C ILE A 101 -6.60 1.66 2.89
N GLY A 102 -7.87 1.54 2.57
CA GLY A 102 -8.96 1.53 3.54
C GLY A 102 -8.78 0.42 4.57
N GLU A 103 -8.70 -0.82 4.11
CA GLU A 103 -8.63 -2.01 4.98
C GLU A 103 -7.31 -2.14 5.72
N GLY A 104 -6.20 -1.81 5.05
CA GLY A 104 -4.86 -2.04 5.58
C GLY A 104 -4.29 -0.89 6.41
N MET A 105 -4.80 0.32 6.26
CA MET A 105 -4.23 1.54 6.85
C MET A 105 -5.28 2.38 7.57
N CYS A 106 -6.33 2.83 6.87
CA CYS A 106 -7.34 3.73 7.43
C CYS A 106 -8.18 3.04 8.52
N GLY A 107 -8.71 1.85 8.23
CA GLY A 107 -9.53 1.08 9.18
C GLY A 107 -8.82 0.78 10.50
N PRO A 108 -7.59 0.22 10.49
CA PRO A 108 -6.80 0.04 11.72
C PRO A 108 -6.56 1.34 12.49
N THR A 109 -6.39 2.46 11.80
CA THR A 109 -6.22 3.78 12.45
C THR A 109 -7.53 4.24 13.09
N VAL A 110 -8.66 4.09 12.41
CA VAL A 110 -9.98 4.39 12.98
C VAL A 110 -10.28 3.47 14.16
N MET A 111 -9.95 2.18 14.10
CA MET A 111 -10.11 1.25 15.24
C MET A 111 -9.32 1.69 16.46
N ALA A 112 -8.10 2.22 16.27
CA ALA A 112 -7.24 2.62 17.37
C ALA A 112 -7.64 3.95 18.00
N TYR A 113 -8.17 4.91 17.22
CA TYR A 113 -8.32 6.30 17.67
C TYR A 113 -9.73 6.88 17.49
N GLY A 114 -10.62 6.23 16.79
CA GLY A 114 -12.00 6.66 16.61
C GLY A 114 -12.86 6.44 17.88
N SER A 115 -13.91 7.22 18.03
CA SER A 115 -14.95 6.94 19.03
C SER A 115 -15.70 5.64 18.68
N GLU A 116 -16.36 5.03 19.66
CA GLU A 116 -17.17 3.83 19.40
C GLU A 116 -18.29 4.08 18.37
N GLU A 117 -18.87 5.27 18.38
CA GLU A 117 -19.84 5.69 17.37
C GLU A 117 -19.20 5.72 15.97
N THR A 118 -18.03 6.35 15.84
CA THR A 118 -17.26 6.38 14.58
C THR A 118 -16.94 4.98 14.09
N LYS A 119 -16.43 4.10 14.96
CA LYS A 119 -16.07 2.73 14.60
C LYS A 119 -17.29 1.95 14.08
N ARG A 120 -18.40 1.96 14.82
CA ARG A 120 -19.64 1.24 14.44
C ARG A 120 -20.28 1.78 13.17
N ARG A 121 -20.14 3.07 12.89
CA ARG A 121 -20.72 3.72 11.72
C ARG A 121 -19.92 3.46 10.44
N TYR A 122 -18.59 3.53 10.49
CA TYR A 122 -17.74 3.57 9.28
C TYR A 122 -17.01 2.25 8.98
N LEU A 123 -16.56 1.50 10.02
CA LEU A 123 -15.77 0.31 9.79
C LEU A 123 -16.54 -0.82 9.06
N PRO A 124 -17.81 -1.12 9.36
CA PRO A 124 -18.55 -2.14 8.61
C PRO A 124 -18.70 -1.81 7.13
N LYS A 125 -18.92 -0.52 6.79
CA LYS A 125 -19.03 -0.07 5.41
C LYS A 125 -17.70 -0.15 4.66
N LEU A 126 -16.60 0.14 5.35
CA LEU A 126 -15.26 -0.04 4.81
C LEU A 126 -14.96 -1.53 4.59
N ALA A 127 -15.29 -2.40 5.55
CA ALA A 127 -15.07 -3.84 5.43
C ALA A 127 -15.90 -4.49 4.30
N SER A 128 -17.11 -4.01 4.06
CA SER A 128 -17.98 -4.49 2.98
C SER A 128 -17.61 -3.95 1.58
N GLY A 129 -16.73 -2.94 1.51
CA GLY A 129 -16.42 -2.23 0.27
C GLY A 129 -17.52 -1.26 -0.18
N GLU A 130 -18.54 -0.99 0.66
CA GLU A 130 -19.52 0.08 0.41
C GLU A 130 -18.80 1.43 0.32
N ASP A 131 -17.92 1.73 1.30
CA ASP A 131 -17.08 2.92 1.33
C ASP A 131 -15.62 2.60 1.01
N ILE A 132 -15.04 3.32 0.08
CA ILE A 132 -13.60 3.27 -0.23
C ILE A 132 -12.90 4.45 0.44
N TRP A 133 -11.75 4.17 1.06
CA TRP A 133 -10.97 5.17 1.78
C TRP A 133 -9.58 5.36 1.19
N CYS A 134 -9.12 6.62 1.11
CA CYS A 134 -7.77 6.99 0.71
C CYS A 134 -6.97 7.64 1.87
N GLN A 135 -5.66 7.80 1.66
CA GLN A 135 -4.73 8.39 2.63
C GLN A 135 -4.20 9.73 2.10
N LEU A 136 -4.47 10.82 2.82
CA LEU A 136 -4.16 12.21 2.46
C LEU A 136 -3.00 12.73 3.31
N PHE A 137 -1.77 12.28 3.01
CA PHE A 137 -0.58 12.59 3.82
C PHE A 137 0.40 13.51 3.10
N SER A 138 0.97 13.05 1.99
CA SER A 138 2.02 13.77 1.24
C SER A 138 1.53 15.11 0.70
N GLU A 139 2.45 16.08 0.65
CA GLU A 139 2.24 17.40 0.06
C GLU A 139 3.30 17.68 -1.00
N PRO A 140 3.09 18.65 -1.92
CA PRO A 140 4.11 19.03 -2.90
C PRO A 140 5.45 19.42 -2.27
N ALA A 141 5.42 19.95 -1.05
CA ALA A 141 6.61 20.36 -0.30
C ALA A 141 7.34 19.20 0.41
N GLY A 142 6.71 18.03 0.58
CA GLY A 142 7.33 16.91 1.29
C GLY A 142 6.48 15.66 1.40
N GLY A 143 7.09 14.51 1.08
CA GLY A 143 6.55 13.18 1.32
C GLY A 143 7.29 12.48 2.46
N SER A 144 8.64 12.41 2.42
CA SER A 144 9.44 11.77 3.48
C SER A 144 9.38 12.54 4.80
N ASP A 145 9.35 13.88 4.77
CA ASP A 145 9.11 14.71 5.95
C ASP A 145 7.60 15.02 6.10
N VAL A 146 6.82 13.98 6.38
CA VAL A 146 5.37 14.13 6.64
C VAL A 146 5.11 15.16 7.76
N ALA A 147 5.98 15.21 8.78
CA ALA A 147 5.83 16.19 9.86
C ALA A 147 6.01 17.64 9.41
N GLY A 148 6.62 17.87 8.24
CA GLY A 148 6.78 19.18 7.62
C GLY A 148 5.58 19.70 6.85
N LEU A 149 4.45 18.99 6.87
CA LEU A 149 3.22 19.33 6.14
C LEU A 149 2.68 20.74 6.50
N ARG A 150 1.99 21.37 5.52
CA ARG A 150 1.50 22.75 5.59
C ARG A 150 -0.01 22.90 5.47
N THR A 151 -0.73 21.89 5.00
CA THR A 151 -2.20 21.87 5.05
C THR A 151 -2.63 22.15 6.47
N ARG A 152 -3.40 23.20 6.67
CA ARG A 152 -3.78 23.71 8.00
C ARG A 152 -5.24 23.46 8.29
N ALA A 153 -5.56 23.29 9.56
CA ALA A 153 -6.90 23.33 10.08
C ALA A 153 -6.99 24.35 11.21
N GLU A 154 -7.98 25.22 11.11
CA GLU A 154 -8.25 26.26 12.11
C GLU A 154 -9.65 26.01 12.71
N LYS A 155 -9.75 26.11 14.04
CA LYS A 155 -11.04 25.92 14.72
C LYS A 155 -11.93 27.14 14.48
N LYS A 156 -13.12 26.90 13.94
CA LYS A 156 -14.14 27.94 13.76
C LYS A 156 -14.82 28.24 15.10
N LYS A 157 -15.53 29.36 15.18
CA LYS A 157 -16.43 29.63 16.32
C LYS A 157 -17.44 28.48 16.40
N GLY A 158 -17.30 27.63 17.41
CA GLY A 158 -17.99 26.37 17.56
C GLY A 158 -16.99 25.20 17.61
N GLU A 159 -17.42 23.99 17.22
CA GLU A 159 -16.60 22.77 17.31
C GLU A 159 -15.94 22.36 15.98
N ASP A 160 -16.38 22.94 14.85
CA ASP A 160 -15.91 22.56 13.52
C ASP A 160 -14.54 23.15 13.18
N TRP A 161 -13.86 22.47 12.26
CA TRP A 161 -12.57 22.84 11.72
C TRP A 161 -12.68 23.30 10.28
N ILE A 162 -11.94 24.34 9.89
CA ILE A 162 -11.80 24.79 8.50
C ILE A 162 -10.44 24.36 8.00
N VAL A 163 -10.42 23.56 6.93
CA VAL A 163 -9.20 23.03 6.33
C VAL A 163 -8.88 23.74 5.01
N ASN A 164 -7.62 24.17 4.88
CA ASN A 164 -7.06 24.75 3.67
C ASN A 164 -5.69 24.15 3.37
N GLY A 165 -5.44 23.79 2.10
CA GLY A 165 -4.17 23.24 1.67
C GLY A 165 -4.27 22.31 0.47
N GLN A 166 -3.24 21.48 0.31
CA GLN A 166 -3.16 20.55 -0.82
C GLN A 166 -2.45 19.27 -0.38
N LYS A 167 -2.96 18.15 -0.84
CA LYS A 167 -2.30 16.84 -0.78
C LYS A 167 -1.98 16.35 -2.18
N ILE A 168 -0.96 15.51 -2.30
CA ILE A 168 -0.51 14.96 -3.59
C ILE A 168 -0.15 13.47 -3.46
N TRP A 169 -0.07 12.79 -4.57
CA TRP A 169 0.21 11.35 -4.67
C TRP A 169 -0.82 10.48 -3.95
N THR A 170 -2.04 11.00 -3.81
CA THR A 170 -3.13 10.28 -3.15
C THR A 170 -3.67 9.18 -4.07
N SER A 171 -3.37 7.93 -3.74
CA SER A 171 -3.85 6.78 -4.52
C SER A 171 -5.36 6.65 -4.42
N GLY A 172 -6.04 6.57 -5.57
CA GLY A 172 -7.46 6.28 -5.67
C GLY A 172 -8.40 7.37 -5.13
N ALA A 173 -7.92 8.60 -4.87
CA ALA A 173 -8.77 9.67 -4.35
C ALA A 173 -10.00 9.96 -5.23
N HIS A 174 -9.89 9.79 -6.54
CA HIS A 174 -10.96 10.07 -7.50
C HIS A 174 -12.15 9.10 -7.42
N TYR A 175 -11.99 7.93 -6.80
CA TYR A 175 -13.08 7.00 -6.55
C TYR A 175 -13.33 6.73 -5.05
N SER A 176 -12.59 7.41 -4.15
CA SER A 176 -12.75 7.24 -2.70
C SER A 176 -13.94 8.04 -2.16
N ASP A 177 -14.63 7.44 -1.19
CA ASP A 177 -15.74 8.09 -0.48
C ASP A 177 -15.23 8.92 0.71
N TYR A 178 -14.17 8.45 1.38
CA TYR A 178 -13.55 9.11 2.53
C TYR A 178 -12.03 9.19 2.39
N GLY A 179 -11.42 10.16 3.08
CA GLY A 179 -9.97 10.32 3.18
C GLY A 179 -9.51 10.46 4.63
N LEU A 180 -8.44 9.74 4.98
CA LEU A 180 -7.72 9.92 6.25
C LEU A 180 -6.73 11.07 6.09
N LEU A 181 -6.99 12.21 6.75
CA LEU A 181 -6.30 13.47 6.52
C LEU A 181 -5.48 13.91 7.74
N ILE A 182 -4.18 14.11 7.54
CA ILE A 182 -3.31 14.77 8.51
C ILE A 182 -3.12 16.24 8.15
N VAL A 183 -3.28 17.12 9.17
CA VAL A 183 -3.18 18.56 9.01
C VAL A 183 -2.39 19.20 10.16
N ARG A 184 -1.94 20.43 9.96
CA ARG A 184 -1.35 21.26 11.00
C ARG A 184 -2.41 22.09 11.70
N THR A 185 -2.54 21.92 13.00
CA THR A 185 -3.45 22.69 13.86
C THR A 185 -2.73 23.72 14.72
N ASP A 186 -1.44 23.51 15.01
CA ASP A 186 -0.61 24.48 15.74
C ASP A 186 0.79 24.63 15.10
N PRO A 187 1.11 25.79 14.50
CA PRO A 187 2.43 26.06 13.96
C PRO A 187 3.45 26.58 14.99
N ASN A 188 3.03 26.88 16.23
CA ASN A 188 3.88 27.51 17.25
C ASN A 188 4.63 26.50 18.13
N VAL A 189 4.42 25.21 17.89
CA VAL A 189 5.09 24.11 18.58
C VAL A 189 6.00 23.35 17.61
N PRO A 190 6.91 22.48 18.09
CA PRO A 190 7.72 21.62 17.23
C PRO A 190 6.87 20.83 16.22
N LYS A 191 7.39 20.63 15.00
CA LYS A 191 6.62 20.15 13.84
C LYS A 191 5.78 18.88 14.10
N HIS A 192 6.26 17.96 14.93
CA HIS A 192 5.55 16.73 15.27
C HIS A 192 4.40 16.92 16.28
N LYS A 193 4.44 17.98 17.09
CA LYS A 193 3.46 18.24 18.15
C LYS A 193 2.26 19.08 17.69
N GLY A 194 2.37 19.70 16.52
CA GLY A 194 1.32 20.60 15.99
C GLY A 194 0.41 19.94 14.95
N LEU A 195 0.34 18.63 14.90
CA LEU A 195 -0.42 17.87 13.91
C LEU A 195 -1.66 17.25 14.52
N THR A 196 -2.74 17.20 13.75
CA THR A 196 -3.99 16.53 14.13
C THR A 196 -4.49 15.67 12.97
N MET A 197 -5.09 14.51 13.28
CA MET A 197 -5.64 13.61 12.29
C MET A 197 -7.15 13.73 12.25
N PHE A 198 -7.70 13.78 11.05
CA PHE A 198 -9.12 13.74 10.75
C PHE A 198 -9.43 12.70 9.70
N PHE A 199 -10.69 12.37 9.54
CA PHE A 199 -11.20 11.82 8.29
C PHE A 199 -12.30 12.74 7.75
N LEU A 200 -12.50 12.72 6.44
CA LEU A 200 -13.54 13.54 5.81
C LEU A 200 -14.13 12.82 4.61
N SER A 201 -15.34 13.20 4.23
CA SER A 201 -15.92 12.78 2.96
C SER A 201 -15.19 13.48 1.81
N MET A 202 -14.76 12.72 0.82
CA MET A 202 -14.13 13.24 -0.40
C MET A 202 -15.10 14.05 -1.27
N LYS A 203 -16.41 13.98 -0.97
CA LYS A 203 -17.49 14.73 -1.61
C LYS A 203 -17.86 16.02 -0.87
N SER A 204 -17.12 16.37 0.21
CA SER A 204 -17.35 17.63 0.95
C SER A 204 -17.14 18.84 0.07
N GLN A 205 -17.95 19.89 0.29
CA GLN A 205 -17.76 21.18 -0.39
C GLN A 205 -16.35 21.71 -0.13
N GLY A 206 -15.67 22.18 -1.18
CA GLY A 206 -14.30 22.69 -1.11
C GLY A 206 -13.22 21.62 -1.32
N VAL A 207 -13.57 20.34 -1.44
CA VAL A 207 -12.64 19.29 -1.86
C VAL A 207 -12.63 19.18 -3.38
N GLU A 208 -11.46 19.30 -3.98
CA GLU A 208 -11.27 19.12 -5.42
C GLU A 208 -10.18 18.06 -5.65
N VAL A 209 -10.49 17.03 -6.46
CA VAL A 209 -9.59 15.93 -6.79
C VAL A 209 -9.17 16.03 -8.25
N ARG A 210 -7.86 16.03 -8.51
CA ARG A 210 -7.28 16.09 -9.87
C ARG A 210 -6.37 14.88 -10.10
N PRO A 211 -6.75 13.94 -10.99
CA PRO A 211 -5.90 12.82 -11.35
C PRO A 211 -4.58 13.27 -12.01
N ILE A 212 -3.48 12.64 -11.64
CA ILE A 212 -2.15 12.88 -12.20
C ILE A 212 -1.87 11.86 -13.29
N LYS A 213 -1.60 12.33 -14.51
CA LYS A 213 -1.15 11.46 -15.61
C LYS A 213 0.27 11.00 -15.35
N GLN A 214 0.44 9.69 -15.16
CA GLN A 214 1.71 9.06 -14.85
C GLN A 214 2.46 8.65 -16.13
N ALA A 215 3.77 8.39 -16.02
CA ALA A 215 4.61 7.98 -17.16
C ALA A 215 4.15 6.65 -17.79
N ASN A 216 3.57 5.74 -17.00
CA ASN A 216 2.97 4.49 -17.47
C ASN A 216 1.57 4.65 -18.10
N GLY A 217 1.09 5.89 -18.32
CA GLY A 217 -0.22 6.20 -18.87
C GLY A 217 -1.40 6.03 -17.89
N MET A 218 -1.15 5.64 -16.65
CA MET A 218 -2.19 5.50 -15.61
C MET A 218 -2.49 6.86 -14.94
N GLN A 219 -3.62 6.92 -14.20
CA GLN A 219 -4.08 8.12 -13.48
C GLN A 219 -4.57 7.76 -12.08
N GLU A 220 -3.79 6.97 -11.36
CA GLU A 220 -4.18 6.44 -10.05
C GLU A 220 -3.83 7.35 -8.90
N PHE A 221 -2.76 8.16 -9.05
CA PHE A 221 -2.41 9.19 -8.10
C PHE A 221 -3.15 10.47 -8.39
N ASN A 222 -3.42 11.22 -7.32
CA ASN A 222 -4.21 12.44 -7.42
C ASN A 222 -3.57 13.57 -6.60
N GLU A 223 -3.76 14.79 -7.07
CA GLU A 223 -3.73 15.99 -6.25
C GLU A 223 -5.10 16.18 -5.61
N VAL A 224 -5.13 16.60 -4.36
CA VAL A 224 -6.37 16.89 -3.63
C VAL A 224 -6.23 18.27 -2.99
N TYR A 225 -7.09 19.18 -3.40
CA TYR A 225 -7.13 20.57 -2.91
C TYR A 225 -8.25 20.73 -1.88
N PHE A 226 -7.97 21.53 -0.86
CA PHE A 226 -8.92 21.87 0.18
C PHE A 226 -9.05 23.41 0.24
N THR A 227 -10.27 23.89 -0.01
CA THR A 227 -10.60 25.32 0.05
C THR A 227 -11.77 25.49 1.01
N ASP A 228 -11.48 26.01 2.21
CA ASP A 228 -12.44 26.24 3.29
C ASP A 228 -13.31 25.02 3.61
N VAL A 229 -12.71 23.81 3.55
CA VAL A 229 -13.43 22.57 3.84
C VAL A 229 -13.77 22.48 5.32
N VAL A 230 -15.06 22.33 5.63
CA VAL A 230 -15.54 22.21 7.01
C VAL A 230 -15.52 20.75 7.43
N ILE A 231 -14.83 20.42 8.52
CA ILE A 231 -14.78 19.10 9.14
C ILE A 231 -15.31 19.18 10.57
N PRO A 232 -16.35 18.41 10.93
CA PRO A 232 -16.82 18.32 12.30
C PRO A 232 -15.75 17.76 13.25
N ASP A 233 -15.67 18.27 14.49
CA ASP A 233 -14.72 17.73 15.49
C ASP A 233 -14.92 16.25 15.80
N SER A 234 -16.12 15.73 15.59
CA SER A 234 -16.45 14.30 15.72
C SER A 234 -15.72 13.40 14.70
N GLN A 235 -15.19 13.98 13.63
CA GLN A 235 -14.36 13.29 12.63
C GLN A 235 -12.86 13.37 12.94
N ARG A 236 -12.49 13.86 14.11
CA ARG A 236 -11.11 13.85 14.60
C ARG A 236 -10.74 12.48 15.17
N LEU A 237 -9.52 12.04 14.88
CA LEU A 237 -8.95 10.79 15.40
C LEU A 237 -7.84 11.11 16.40
N GLY A 238 -8.04 10.70 17.64
CA GLY A 238 -7.15 11.04 18.75
C GLY A 238 -7.36 12.48 19.26
N ASN A 239 -6.40 13.02 20.03
CA ASN A 239 -6.48 14.38 20.56
C ASN A 239 -5.89 15.40 19.57
N VAL A 240 -6.22 16.69 19.77
CA VAL A 240 -5.55 17.80 19.07
C VAL A 240 -4.07 17.77 19.43
N GLY A 241 -3.19 17.80 18.42
CA GLY A 241 -1.75 17.70 18.60
C GLY A 241 -1.20 16.24 18.56
N ASP A 242 -2.03 15.22 18.63
CA ASP A 242 -1.61 13.81 18.58
C ASP A 242 -1.46 13.23 17.16
N GLY A 243 -1.71 14.03 16.13
CA GLY A 243 -1.74 13.57 14.74
C GLY A 243 -0.49 12.83 14.29
N TRP A 244 0.68 13.15 14.86
CA TRP A 244 1.91 12.41 14.58
C TRP A 244 1.85 10.96 15.07
N ASN A 245 1.42 10.74 16.31
CA ASN A 245 1.29 9.39 16.87
C ASN A 245 0.24 8.57 16.10
N VAL A 246 -0.88 9.19 15.74
CA VAL A 246 -1.91 8.59 14.89
C VAL A 246 -1.33 8.20 13.53
N SER A 247 -0.54 9.09 12.91
CA SER A 247 0.14 8.82 11.64
C SER A 247 1.13 7.66 11.72
N LEU A 248 1.87 7.54 12.81
CA LEU A 248 2.79 6.41 13.01
C LEU A 248 2.04 5.08 13.01
N THR A 249 0.85 5.02 13.61
CA THR A 249 0.00 3.82 13.55
C THR A 249 -0.40 3.50 12.11
N THR A 250 -0.83 4.49 11.34
CA THR A 250 -1.17 4.33 9.92
C THR A 250 0.02 3.81 9.12
N LEU A 251 1.20 4.43 9.27
CA LEU A 251 2.43 4.08 8.55
C LEU A 251 2.99 2.69 8.96
N MET A 252 2.78 2.28 10.20
CA MET A 252 3.15 0.91 10.63
C MET A 252 2.25 -0.14 9.94
N ASN A 253 0.95 0.10 9.89
CA ASN A 253 0.01 -0.76 9.18
C ASN A 253 0.28 -0.79 7.68
N GLU A 254 0.66 0.34 7.06
CA GLU A 254 1.09 0.43 5.67
C GLU A 254 2.27 -0.52 5.38
N ARG A 255 3.32 -0.49 6.20
CA ARG A 255 4.49 -1.36 6.03
C ARG A 255 4.13 -2.84 6.12
N MET A 256 3.26 -3.21 7.05
CA MET A 256 2.76 -4.59 7.17
C MET A 256 1.93 -5.01 5.96
N SER A 257 1.08 -4.13 5.46
CA SER A 257 0.22 -4.39 4.30
C SER A 257 1.03 -4.53 3.00
N ILE A 258 1.98 -3.62 2.76
CA ILE A 258 2.85 -3.63 1.57
C ILE A 258 3.82 -4.81 1.65
N GLY A 259 4.48 -5.02 2.79
CA GLY A 259 5.51 -6.05 2.95
C GLY A 259 5.02 -7.48 2.71
N ALA A 260 3.75 -7.75 3.00
CA ALA A 260 3.14 -9.07 2.80
C ALA A 260 2.84 -9.42 1.33
N ARG A 261 2.88 -8.46 0.41
CA ARG A 261 2.42 -8.60 -0.97
C ARG A 261 3.47 -8.22 -2.03
N LEU A 262 4.73 -8.05 -1.64
CA LEU A 262 5.78 -7.63 -2.58
C LEU A 262 6.05 -8.74 -3.59
N ALA A 263 5.64 -8.51 -4.84
CA ALA A 263 6.10 -9.28 -5.98
C ALA A 263 7.61 -9.10 -6.13
N THR A 264 8.33 -10.17 -6.43
CA THR A 264 9.77 -10.12 -6.64
C THR A 264 10.16 -9.91 -8.10
N GLY A 265 9.24 -10.21 -9.04
CA GLY A 265 9.48 -10.20 -10.47
C GLY A 265 10.39 -11.34 -10.96
N PHE A 266 10.94 -12.14 -10.05
CA PHE A 266 11.86 -13.22 -10.41
C PHE A 266 11.18 -14.36 -11.19
N PRO A 267 10.01 -14.89 -10.80
CA PRO A 267 9.34 -15.95 -11.56
C PRO A 267 9.07 -15.55 -13.00
N GLU A 268 8.59 -14.32 -13.22
CA GLU A 268 8.28 -13.78 -14.52
C GLU A 268 9.53 -13.59 -15.37
N MET A 269 10.62 -13.10 -14.76
CA MET A 269 11.90 -12.95 -15.45
C MET A 269 12.52 -14.30 -15.80
N PHE A 270 12.38 -15.30 -14.94
CA PHE A 270 12.85 -16.65 -15.22
C PHE A 270 12.10 -17.26 -16.40
N GLU A 271 10.78 -17.17 -16.41
CA GLU A 271 9.92 -17.62 -17.52
C GLU A 271 10.25 -16.86 -18.80
N PHE A 272 10.42 -15.56 -18.74
CA PHE A 272 10.81 -14.73 -19.88
C PHE A 272 12.13 -15.19 -20.50
N CYS A 273 13.19 -15.34 -19.69
CA CYS A 273 14.50 -15.81 -20.19
C CYS A 273 14.46 -17.24 -20.71
N SER A 274 13.58 -18.08 -20.18
CA SER A 274 13.41 -19.46 -20.65
C SER A 274 12.75 -19.56 -22.02
N ASN A 275 12.09 -18.50 -22.48
CA ASN A 275 11.37 -18.46 -23.77
C ASN A 275 11.92 -17.42 -24.75
N LEU A 276 12.79 -16.52 -24.32
CA LEU A 276 13.37 -15.48 -25.19
C LEU A 276 14.53 -16.08 -26.01
N MET A 277 14.38 -16.03 -27.33
CA MET A 277 15.47 -16.39 -28.26
C MET A 277 16.34 -15.15 -28.52
N LEU A 278 17.63 -15.27 -28.28
CA LEU A 278 18.68 -14.33 -28.68
C LEU A 278 19.41 -14.88 -29.93
N ASP A 279 20.38 -14.13 -30.46
CA ASP A 279 21.13 -14.52 -31.66
C ASP A 279 21.84 -15.86 -31.49
N ASP A 280 22.38 -16.15 -30.30
CA ASP A 280 23.18 -17.35 -29.99
C ASP A 280 22.42 -18.44 -29.23
N GLY A 281 21.10 -18.35 -29.06
CA GLY A 281 20.29 -19.33 -28.36
C GLY A 281 19.30 -18.70 -27.34
N LEU A 282 18.79 -19.52 -26.43
CA LEU A 282 17.86 -19.01 -25.40
C LEU A 282 18.60 -18.08 -24.41
N ALA A 283 17.93 -17.01 -23.99
CA ALA A 283 18.49 -16.07 -23.01
C ALA A 283 18.92 -16.76 -21.70
N ILE A 284 18.22 -17.82 -21.29
CA ILE A 284 18.56 -18.59 -20.09
C ILE A 284 19.89 -19.36 -20.24
N ASP A 285 20.38 -19.61 -21.47
CA ASP A 285 21.62 -20.32 -21.72
C ASP A 285 22.84 -19.39 -21.70
N ASP A 286 22.61 -18.07 -21.83
CA ASP A 286 23.66 -17.06 -21.68
C ASP A 286 24.20 -17.00 -20.25
N SER A 287 25.50 -17.01 -20.08
CA SER A 287 26.19 -17.06 -18.80
C SER A 287 25.95 -15.81 -17.93
N ALA A 288 25.88 -14.63 -18.55
CA ALA A 288 25.63 -13.38 -17.86
C ALA A 288 24.16 -13.31 -17.33
N THR A 289 23.23 -13.73 -18.17
CA THR A 289 21.81 -13.87 -17.82
C THR A 289 21.62 -14.86 -16.66
N ARG A 290 22.24 -16.02 -16.72
CA ARG A 290 22.21 -17.03 -15.64
C ARG A 290 22.74 -16.47 -14.32
N SER A 291 23.84 -15.71 -14.35
CA SER A 291 24.41 -15.08 -13.16
C SER A 291 23.44 -14.08 -12.53
N LYS A 292 22.76 -13.27 -13.34
CA LYS A 292 21.73 -12.33 -12.86
C LYS A 292 20.52 -13.07 -12.28
N LEU A 293 19.99 -14.09 -12.99
CA LEU A 293 18.90 -14.93 -12.52
C LEU A 293 19.24 -15.58 -11.18
N ALA A 294 20.43 -16.13 -11.02
CA ALA A 294 20.88 -16.71 -9.75
C ALA A 294 20.90 -15.68 -8.61
N ASN A 295 21.38 -14.47 -8.87
CA ASN A 295 21.37 -13.37 -7.87
C ASN A 295 19.94 -13.00 -7.46
N TRP A 296 19.01 -12.86 -8.40
CA TRP A 296 17.60 -12.55 -8.10
C TRP A 296 16.89 -13.71 -7.39
N ALA A 297 17.21 -14.95 -7.73
CA ALA A 297 16.71 -16.13 -7.04
C ALA A 297 17.09 -16.13 -5.55
N VAL A 298 18.36 -15.80 -5.24
CA VAL A 298 18.85 -15.68 -3.87
C VAL A 298 18.11 -14.57 -3.12
N LYS A 299 17.96 -13.38 -3.74
CA LYS A 299 17.21 -12.27 -3.15
C LYS A 299 15.74 -12.62 -2.92
N ALA A 300 15.07 -13.23 -3.91
CA ALA A 300 13.67 -13.66 -3.79
C ALA A 300 13.48 -14.68 -2.66
N SER A 301 14.40 -15.65 -2.56
CA SER A 301 14.44 -16.63 -1.46
C SER A 301 14.61 -15.95 -0.11
N GLY A 302 15.56 -15.00 0.01
CA GLY A 302 15.77 -14.21 1.22
C GLY A 302 14.53 -13.44 1.65
N LEU A 303 13.83 -12.80 0.72
CA LEU A 303 12.56 -12.09 0.97
C LEU A 303 11.48 -13.04 1.47
N LYS A 304 11.33 -14.21 0.83
CA LYS A 304 10.37 -15.24 1.23
C LYS A 304 10.58 -15.68 2.69
N TYR A 305 11.82 -16.01 3.06
CA TYR A 305 12.10 -16.48 4.41
C TYR A 305 12.06 -15.34 5.45
N THR A 306 12.37 -14.11 5.08
CA THR A 306 12.17 -12.93 5.94
C THR A 306 10.68 -12.72 6.23
N SER A 307 9.82 -12.87 5.22
CA SER A 307 8.36 -12.84 5.38
C SER A 307 7.86 -13.95 6.30
N TYR A 308 8.37 -15.19 6.15
CA TYR A 308 8.01 -16.30 7.03
C TYR A 308 8.41 -16.06 8.49
N ARG A 309 9.54 -15.41 8.75
CA ARG A 309 9.92 -15.00 10.10
C ARG A 309 8.92 -14.01 10.70
N ALA A 310 8.49 -13.00 9.92
CA ALA A 310 7.51 -12.03 10.37
C ALA A 310 6.14 -12.70 10.67
N ILE A 311 5.70 -13.63 9.81
CA ILE A 311 4.46 -14.41 10.03
C ILE A 311 4.58 -15.27 11.29
N SER A 312 5.73 -15.93 11.50
CA SER A 312 5.98 -16.75 12.70
C SER A 312 6.00 -15.92 13.98
N ALA A 313 6.51 -14.69 13.94
CA ALA A 313 6.44 -13.76 15.07
C ALA A 313 4.98 -13.37 15.37
N LEU A 314 4.22 -13.02 14.33
CA LEU A 314 2.78 -12.70 14.45
C LEU A 314 1.98 -13.86 15.05
N SER A 315 2.25 -15.11 14.62
CA SER A 315 1.54 -16.30 15.15
C SER A 315 1.81 -16.55 16.63
N LYS A 316 2.93 -16.03 17.16
CA LYS A 316 3.28 -16.06 18.59
C LYS A 316 2.76 -14.86 19.37
N GLY A 317 2.00 -13.96 18.74
CA GLY A 317 1.51 -12.72 19.34
C GLY A 317 2.58 -11.61 19.42
N GLU A 318 3.75 -11.81 18.81
CA GLU A 318 4.80 -10.80 18.73
C GLU A 318 4.47 -9.79 17.62
N ARG A 319 4.92 -8.55 17.78
CA ARG A 319 4.78 -7.54 16.72
C ARG A 319 6.02 -7.55 15.86
N PRO A 320 5.88 -7.65 14.51
CA PRO A 320 7.02 -7.49 13.60
C PRO A 320 7.69 -6.13 13.80
N GLY A 321 9.00 -6.14 13.83
CA GLY A 321 9.81 -4.96 14.12
C GLY A 321 10.21 -4.16 12.87
N PRO A 322 11.16 -3.22 13.03
CA PRO A 322 11.66 -2.36 11.94
C PRO A 322 12.39 -3.14 10.83
N GLU A 323 12.78 -4.40 11.06
CA GLU A 323 13.38 -5.32 10.07
C GLU A 323 12.46 -5.58 8.87
N ASN A 324 11.15 -5.39 8.99
CA ASN A 324 10.23 -5.48 7.85
C ASN A 324 10.52 -4.44 6.74
N SER A 325 11.27 -3.39 7.07
CA SER A 325 11.76 -2.42 6.09
C SER A 325 12.69 -3.05 5.04
N ILE A 326 13.36 -4.16 5.36
CA ILE A 326 14.26 -4.90 4.45
C ILE A 326 13.47 -5.41 3.24
N GLY A 327 12.28 -5.95 3.46
CA GLY A 327 11.44 -6.52 2.40
C GLY A 327 11.18 -5.52 1.29
N LYS A 328 10.67 -4.34 1.63
CA LYS A 328 10.35 -3.29 0.66
C LYS A 328 11.59 -2.71 -0.01
N LEU A 329 12.67 -2.50 0.75
CA LEU A 329 13.93 -1.97 0.22
C LEU A 329 14.54 -2.89 -0.87
N VAL A 330 14.58 -4.20 -0.60
CA VAL A 330 15.14 -5.18 -1.53
C VAL A 330 14.22 -5.42 -2.72
N ALA A 331 12.91 -5.60 -2.48
CA ALA A 331 11.97 -5.87 -3.56
C ALA A 331 11.83 -4.70 -4.54
N GLY A 332 11.76 -3.45 -4.05
CA GLY A 332 11.64 -2.28 -4.93
C GLY A 332 12.83 -2.11 -5.87
N SER A 333 14.06 -2.26 -5.35
CA SER A 333 15.28 -2.19 -6.16
C SER A 333 15.42 -3.37 -7.12
N MET A 334 15.02 -4.57 -6.69
CA MET A 334 15.05 -5.79 -7.50
C MET A 334 14.07 -5.72 -8.67
N LEU A 335 12.86 -5.24 -8.47
CA LEU A 335 11.85 -5.05 -9.53
C LEU A 335 12.36 -4.10 -10.62
N GLN A 336 12.99 -2.99 -10.24
CA GLN A 336 13.55 -2.05 -11.20
C GLN A 336 14.73 -2.66 -11.98
N ASP A 337 15.64 -3.37 -11.31
CA ASP A 337 16.78 -4.04 -11.92
C ASP A 337 16.35 -5.12 -12.93
N ILE A 338 15.34 -5.92 -12.56
CA ILE A 338 14.75 -6.94 -13.45
C ILE A 338 14.11 -6.28 -14.67
N ALA A 339 13.29 -5.22 -14.48
CA ALA A 339 12.62 -4.56 -15.58
C ALA A 339 13.60 -3.96 -16.59
N MET A 340 14.64 -3.28 -16.10
CA MET A 340 15.67 -2.70 -16.95
C MET A 340 16.40 -3.78 -17.74
N TYR A 341 16.79 -4.87 -17.08
CA TYR A 341 17.51 -5.96 -17.76
C TYR A 341 16.64 -6.69 -18.79
N ALA A 342 15.36 -6.90 -18.51
CA ALA A 342 14.44 -7.48 -19.49
C ALA A 342 14.34 -6.63 -20.75
N MET A 343 14.24 -5.31 -20.59
CA MET A 343 14.22 -4.37 -21.72
C MET A 343 15.54 -4.35 -22.49
N ASP A 344 16.68 -4.46 -21.80
CA ASP A 344 17.99 -4.59 -22.43
C ASP A 344 18.08 -5.86 -23.30
N LEU A 345 17.55 -6.99 -22.81
CA LEU A 345 17.50 -8.25 -23.58
C LEU A 345 16.56 -8.17 -24.80
N GLU A 346 15.48 -7.40 -24.73
CA GLU A 346 14.60 -7.15 -25.86
C GLU A 346 15.21 -6.20 -26.92
N GLY A 347 16.26 -5.48 -26.58
CA GLY A 347 16.90 -4.50 -27.46
C GLY A 347 15.93 -3.46 -28.00
N ALA A 348 15.87 -3.27 -29.32
CA ALA A 348 14.97 -2.30 -29.95
C ALA A 348 13.48 -2.61 -29.73
N ALA A 349 13.12 -3.86 -29.47
CA ALA A 349 11.74 -4.23 -29.17
C ALA A 349 11.30 -3.76 -27.79
N GLY A 350 12.25 -3.58 -26.85
CA GLY A 350 11.97 -3.09 -25.49
C GLY A 350 11.37 -1.68 -25.42
N VAL A 351 11.54 -0.84 -26.46
CA VAL A 351 10.96 0.51 -26.51
C VAL A 351 9.52 0.53 -27.06
N LEU A 352 9.03 -0.59 -27.58
CA LEU A 352 7.67 -0.69 -28.09
C LEU A 352 6.68 -0.74 -26.94
N ALA A 353 5.68 0.14 -26.98
CA ALA A 353 4.64 0.20 -25.95
C ALA A 353 3.27 -0.14 -26.55
N GLY A 354 2.42 -0.83 -25.81
CA GLY A 354 0.99 -0.95 -26.08
C GLY A 354 0.58 -1.97 -27.14
N ALA A 355 1.45 -2.87 -27.57
CA ALA A 355 1.05 -3.97 -28.46
C ALA A 355 0.30 -5.03 -27.63
N ALA A 356 -0.99 -5.18 -27.86
CA ALA A 356 -1.83 -6.20 -27.24
C ALA A 356 -1.36 -7.63 -27.55
N GLU A 357 -0.54 -7.80 -28.58
CA GLU A 357 -0.07 -9.09 -29.09
C GLU A 357 1.19 -9.62 -28.36
N GLU A 358 1.87 -8.78 -27.57
CA GLU A 358 3.11 -9.12 -26.91
C GLU A 358 3.06 -8.92 -25.39
N GLN A 359 2.13 -9.58 -24.73
CA GLN A 359 1.83 -9.38 -23.30
C GLN A 359 3.03 -9.57 -22.36
N ALA A 360 3.96 -10.46 -22.64
CA ALA A 360 5.16 -10.65 -21.83
C ALA A 360 6.11 -9.45 -21.92
N ARG A 361 6.30 -8.87 -23.10
CA ARG A 361 7.14 -7.68 -23.32
C ARG A 361 6.52 -6.44 -22.68
N GLY A 362 5.21 -6.19 -22.87
CA GLY A 362 4.53 -5.06 -22.29
C GLY A 362 4.56 -5.04 -20.74
N GLN A 363 4.67 -6.18 -20.09
CA GLN A 363 4.75 -6.25 -18.64
C GLN A 363 6.07 -5.68 -18.08
N PHE A 364 7.21 -5.91 -18.70
CA PHE A 364 8.50 -5.37 -18.23
C PHE A 364 8.64 -3.88 -18.51
N GLN A 365 8.08 -3.39 -19.60
CA GLN A 365 7.97 -1.96 -19.90
C GLN A 365 7.10 -1.25 -18.85
N GLN A 366 5.92 -1.79 -18.55
CA GLN A 366 5.06 -1.27 -17.48
C GLN A 366 5.75 -1.33 -16.12
N MET A 367 6.48 -2.40 -15.83
CA MET A 367 7.25 -2.54 -14.60
C MET A 367 8.39 -1.51 -14.53
N MET A 368 9.11 -1.25 -15.62
CA MET A 368 10.14 -0.22 -15.67
C MET A 368 9.56 1.17 -15.34
N LEU A 369 8.43 1.52 -15.94
CA LEU A 369 7.78 2.82 -15.71
C LEU A 369 7.16 2.95 -14.31
N SER A 370 6.79 1.84 -13.69
CA SER A 370 6.11 1.82 -12.38
C SER A 370 7.05 1.59 -11.20
N SER A 371 8.13 0.83 -11.40
CA SER A 371 9.05 0.41 -10.31
C SER A 371 9.73 1.56 -9.56
N PRO A 372 10.04 2.74 -10.17
CA PRO A 372 10.56 3.87 -9.41
C PRO A 372 9.64 4.30 -8.27
N SER A 373 8.30 4.21 -8.45
CA SER A 373 7.34 4.53 -7.40
C SER A 373 7.49 3.60 -6.20
N MET A 374 7.85 2.35 -6.40
CA MET A 374 8.08 1.35 -5.34
C MET A 374 9.32 1.66 -4.50
N ARG A 375 10.24 2.48 -4.98
CA ARG A 375 11.42 2.94 -4.25
C ARG A 375 11.18 4.23 -3.47
N ILE A 376 10.04 4.89 -3.72
CA ILE A 376 9.64 6.18 -3.13
C ILE A 376 8.48 6.01 -2.16
N ALA A 377 7.38 5.39 -2.58
CA ALA A 377 6.17 5.19 -1.78
C ALA A 377 6.40 4.24 -0.60
N GLY A 378 5.67 4.41 0.49
CA GLY A 378 5.82 3.58 1.70
C GLY A 378 7.14 3.77 2.44
N GLY A 379 7.79 4.93 2.25
CA GLY A 379 9.14 5.28 2.70
C GLY A 379 10.17 5.07 1.60
N THR A 380 10.97 6.11 1.31
CA THR A 380 12.05 6.01 0.31
C THR A 380 13.12 5.01 0.75
N ASP A 381 13.93 4.55 -0.21
CA ASP A 381 15.05 3.66 0.08
C ASP A 381 15.97 4.24 1.16
N GLU A 382 16.19 5.57 1.16
CA GLU A 382 17.00 6.29 2.14
C GLU A 382 16.37 6.25 3.53
N ILE A 383 15.05 6.53 3.64
CA ILE A 383 14.32 6.45 4.91
C ILE A 383 14.32 5.01 5.46
N LEU A 384 14.17 4.01 4.60
CA LEU A 384 14.21 2.61 5.03
C LEU A 384 15.61 2.21 5.51
N ARG A 385 16.68 2.68 4.83
CA ARG A 385 18.06 2.47 5.29
C ARG A 385 18.32 3.13 6.64
N ASN A 386 17.84 4.36 6.86
CA ASN A 386 17.95 5.03 8.16
C ASN A 386 17.21 4.26 9.25
N ILE A 387 16.00 3.76 8.97
CA ILE A 387 15.26 2.93 9.93
C ILE A 387 16.01 1.65 10.29
N ILE A 388 16.59 0.97 9.29
CA ILE A 388 17.39 -0.23 9.51
C ILE A 388 18.65 0.11 10.32
N ALA A 389 19.37 1.16 9.91
CA ALA A 389 20.61 1.59 10.59
C ALA A 389 20.34 1.94 12.07
N GLU A 390 19.37 2.80 12.34
CA GLU A 390 19.10 3.31 13.68
C GLU A 390 18.42 2.27 14.59
N ARG A 391 17.42 1.52 14.04
CA ARG A 391 16.53 0.70 14.87
C ARG A 391 16.83 -0.80 14.85
N VAL A 392 17.51 -1.30 13.81
CA VAL A 392 17.90 -2.71 13.71
C VAL A 392 19.36 -2.89 14.08
N LEU A 393 20.25 -2.04 13.55
CA LEU A 393 21.69 -2.11 13.79
C LEU A 393 22.17 -1.27 14.98
N GLY A 394 21.31 -0.41 15.56
CA GLY A 394 21.65 0.44 16.71
C GLY A 394 22.68 1.52 16.41
N LEU A 395 22.81 1.94 15.14
CA LEU A 395 23.70 3.02 14.73
C LEU A 395 23.17 4.39 15.19
N PRO A 396 24.04 5.40 15.38
CA PRO A 396 23.61 6.74 15.74
C PRO A 396 22.64 7.34 14.72
N GLY A 397 21.60 8.00 15.21
CA GLY A 397 20.67 8.72 14.34
C GLY A 397 21.25 10.02 13.79
N ASP A 398 20.64 10.54 12.71
CA ASP A 398 21.02 11.80 12.11
C ASP A 398 20.87 13.00 13.09
N ILE A 399 21.71 14.01 12.90
CA ILE A 399 21.61 15.30 13.61
C ILE A 399 20.35 16.02 13.13
N ARG A 400 19.38 16.20 14.03
CA ARG A 400 18.10 16.87 13.76
C ARG A 400 18.11 18.28 14.35
N VAL A 401 18.52 19.26 13.57
CA VAL A 401 18.61 20.66 14.00
C VAL A 401 17.25 21.34 14.18
N ASP A 402 16.19 20.76 13.65
CA ASP A 402 14.81 21.28 13.67
C ASP A 402 13.88 20.61 14.68
N LYS A 403 14.40 19.65 15.47
CA LYS A 403 13.58 18.76 16.33
C LYS A 403 12.75 19.53 17.37
N ASP A 404 13.34 20.52 18.00
CA ASP A 404 12.74 21.27 19.09
C ASP A 404 12.38 22.72 18.70
N VAL A 405 12.51 23.07 17.42
CA VAL A 405 12.19 24.38 16.88
C VAL A 405 10.69 24.45 16.55
N PRO A 406 9.96 25.52 16.95
CA PRO A 406 8.58 25.75 16.49
C PRO A 406 8.49 25.71 14.96
N PHE A 407 7.44 25.07 14.43
CA PHE A 407 7.31 24.85 12.98
C PHE A 407 7.39 26.16 12.17
N ASN A 408 6.75 27.22 12.64
CA ASN A 408 6.76 28.55 12.00
C ASN A 408 8.13 29.25 12.01
N LYS A 409 9.10 28.74 12.77
CA LYS A 409 10.47 29.26 12.84
C LYS A 409 11.49 28.38 12.09
N ILE A 410 11.07 27.25 11.56
CA ILE A 410 11.94 26.38 10.75
C ILE A 410 12.21 27.09 9.42
N PRO A 411 13.49 27.26 9.02
CA PRO A 411 13.83 27.89 7.75
C PRO A 411 13.21 27.15 6.56
N ILE A 412 12.56 27.88 5.67
CA ILE A 412 12.06 27.32 4.41
C ILE A 412 13.24 27.37 3.43
N LYS A 413 13.67 26.20 2.92
CA LYS A 413 14.66 26.16 1.83
C LYS A 413 14.13 26.99 0.65
N GLY A 414 14.89 28.00 0.24
CA GLY A 414 14.58 28.81 -0.95
C GLY A 414 14.10 30.24 -0.67
N ARG A 415 14.26 30.76 0.55
CA ARG A 415 14.26 32.21 0.81
C ARG A 415 15.65 32.74 1.03
#